data_400c336318d81376714d4f7193594800
#
_entry.id   400c336318d81376714d4f7193594800
#
_cell.length_a   1.000
_cell.length_b   1.000
_cell.length_c   1.000
_cell.angle_alpha   90.00
_cell.angle_beta   90.00
_cell.angle_gamma   90.00
#
_symmetry.space_group_name_H-M   'P 1'
#
loop_
_entity.id
_entity.type
_entity.pdbx_description
1 polymer ?
#
loop_
_entity_poly.entity_id
_entity_poly.type
_entity_poly.pdbx_seq_one_letter_code
_entity_poly.pdbx_strand_id
1 'polypeptide(L)'
;SNFKNMVVMLDYINDLKFDALGREFIVDIFYKYLKDFGLLHTMFDYRENKDTFLGTDDRVYDYLLSLLPEEQVIKNTCLYFNISRSTLIRRLKKCNTTFKNIVRECRMDVAKEIIETKNLDIDYVSMIVGYQSKSKFSNYFFEKYGVTPMELSGNLNKKYEVIIL
;
A
#
# COMPACT_ATOMS: atom_id res chain seq x y z
N SER A 1 22.51 -11.16 5.63
CA SER A 1 22.83 -10.49 6.91
C SER A 1 22.18 -9.11 7.04
N ASN A 2 22.06 -8.31 6.00
CA ASN A 2 21.47 -6.96 6.07
C ASN A 2 19.95 -6.94 6.33
N PHE A 3 19.20 -7.92 5.82
CA PHE A 3 17.76 -8.04 6.03
C PHE A 3 17.40 -8.30 7.51
N LYS A 4 18.16 -9.15 8.19
CA LYS A 4 17.94 -9.48 9.61
C LYS A 4 18.14 -8.24 10.50
N ASN A 5 19.14 -7.42 10.18
CA ASN A 5 19.42 -6.18 10.88
C ASN A 5 18.31 -5.12 10.65
N MET A 6 17.69 -5.12 9.47
CA MET A 6 16.61 -4.21 9.13
C MET A 6 15.31 -4.57 9.85
N VAL A 7 14.96 -5.86 9.95
CA VAL A 7 13.78 -6.32 10.73
C VAL A 7 13.96 -5.95 12.20
N VAL A 8 15.15 -6.19 12.78
CA VAL A 8 15.47 -5.78 14.16
C VAL A 8 15.37 -4.26 14.33
N MET A 9 15.77 -3.49 13.34
CA MET A 9 15.70 -2.02 13.39
C MET A 9 14.26 -1.50 13.30
N LEU A 10 13.40 -2.16 12.50
CA LEU A 10 11.96 -1.86 12.43
C LEU A 10 11.24 -2.21 13.75
N ASP A 11 11.59 -3.35 14.35
CA ASP A 11 11.06 -3.73 15.67
C ASP A 11 11.52 -2.73 16.74
N TYR A 12 12.78 -2.29 16.70
CA TYR A 12 13.31 -1.27 17.61
C TYR A 12 12.62 0.09 17.45
N ILE A 13 12.33 0.51 16.19
CA ILE A 13 11.58 1.74 15.90
C ILE A 13 10.13 1.65 16.41
N ASN A 14 9.50 0.48 16.32
CA ASN A 14 8.18 0.23 16.86
C ASN A 14 8.14 0.26 18.40
N ASP A 15 9.20 -0.19 19.05
CA ASP A 15 9.34 -0.20 20.51
C ASP A 15 9.67 1.19 21.10
N LEU A 16 10.18 2.11 20.27
CA LEU A 16 10.40 3.49 20.70
C LEU A 16 9.05 4.19 20.89
N LYS A 17 8.80 4.69 22.11
CA LYS A 17 7.59 5.45 22.49
C LYS A 17 7.59 6.84 21.87
N PHE A 18 7.59 6.93 20.55
CA PHE A 18 7.35 8.18 19.84
C PHE A 18 5.84 8.48 19.82
N ASP A 19 5.49 9.76 19.85
CA ASP A 19 4.15 10.20 19.46
C ASP A 19 3.87 9.87 17.98
N ALA A 20 2.63 10.02 17.55
CA ALA A 20 2.22 9.66 16.18
C ALA A 20 3.05 10.40 15.13
N LEU A 21 3.38 11.69 15.38
CA LEU A 21 4.16 12.54 14.47
C LEU A 21 5.62 12.08 14.37
N GLY A 22 6.23 11.71 15.50
CA GLY A 22 7.60 11.22 15.54
C GLY A 22 7.77 9.88 14.84
N ARG A 23 6.77 8.99 14.91
CA ARG A 23 6.75 7.71 14.17
C ARG A 23 6.65 7.92 12.67
N GLU A 24 5.77 8.79 12.21
CA GLU A 24 5.62 9.14 10.80
C GLU A 24 6.94 9.70 10.23
N PHE A 25 7.56 10.62 10.94
CA PHE A 25 8.83 11.23 10.52
C PHE A 25 9.98 10.21 10.42
N ILE A 26 10.07 9.25 11.34
CA ILE A 26 11.11 8.21 11.32
C ILE A 26 10.85 7.20 10.20
N VAL A 27 9.61 6.84 9.94
CA VAL A 27 9.23 5.96 8.84
C VAL A 27 9.58 6.62 7.49
N ASP A 28 9.31 7.91 7.34
CA ASP A 28 9.63 8.67 6.11
C ASP A 28 11.15 8.78 5.90
N ILE A 29 11.92 9.08 6.96
CA ILE A 29 13.39 9.12 6.88
C ILE A 29 13.94 7.74 6.52
N PHE A 30 13.43 6.68 7.13
CA PHE A 30 13.87 5.31 6.88
C PHE A 30 13.54 4.87 5.46
N TYR A 31 12.34 5.18 4.98
CA TYR A 31 11.92 4.91 3.61
C TYR A 31 12.78 5.66 2.59
N LYS A 32 13.05 6.95 2.84
CA LYS A 32 13.94 7.76 2.02
C LYS A 32 15.36 7.20 2.01
N TYR A 33 15.87 6.79 3.16
CA TYR A 33 17.18 6.13 3.28
C TYR A 33 17.25 4.84 2.44
N LEU A 34 16.26 3.96 2.54
CA LEU A 34 16.19 2.73 1.75
C LEU A 34 16.12 3.02 0.24
N LYS A 35 15.40 4.09 -0.16
CA LYS A 35 15.29 4.52 -1.55
C LYS A 35 16.62 5.06 -2.07
N ASP A 36 17.29 5.93 -1.33
CA ASP A 36 18.54 6.59 -1.73
C ASP A 36 19.73 5.62 -1.81
N PHE A 37 19.73 4.57 -1.02
CA PHE A 37 20.77 3.52 -1.04
C PHE A 37 20.44 2.32 -1.94
N GLY A 38 19.34 2.36 -2.69
CA GLY A 38 18.92 1.25 -3.56
C GLY A 38 18.57 -0.05 -2.80
N LEU A 39 18.46 0.01 -1.48
CA LEU A 39 18.17 -1.15 -0.62
C LEU A 39 16.70 -1.59 -0.72
N LEU A 40 15.81 -0.73 -1.21
CA LEU A 40 14.45 -1.13 -1.60
C LEU A 40 14.50 -2.24 -2.65
N HIS A 41 15.44 -2.16 -3.60
CA HIS A 41 15.62 -3.18 -4.62
C HIS A 41 15.98 -4.55 -4.03
N THR A 42 16.83 -4.60 -3.00
CA THR A 42 17.24 -5.86 -2.35
C THR A 42 16.12 -6.50 -1.51
N MET A 43 15.18 -5.71 -1.01
CA MET A 43 13.97 -6.26 -0.36
C MET A 43 13.04 -6.93 -1.36
N PHE A 44 12.99 -6.42 -2.60
CA PHE A 44 12.16 -6.96 -3.67
C PHE A 44 12.85 -8.11 -4.41
N ASP A 45 14.17 -8.11 -4.56
CA ASP A 45 14.94 -9.23 -5.14
C ASP A 45 14.78 -10.55 -4.37
N TYR A 46 14.53 -10.49 -3.06
CA TYR A 46 14.19 -11.70 -2.29
C TYR A 46 12.83 -12.31 -2.71
N ARG A 47 11.92 -11.50 -3.26
CA ARG A 47 10.66 -11.97 -3.84
C ARG A 47 10.84 -12.52 -5.25
N GLU A 48 11.86 -12.10 -6.00
CA GLU A 48 12.11 -12.61 -7.37
C GLU A 48 12.35 -14.12 -7.41
N ASN A 49 12.89 -14.74 -6.36
CA ASN A 49 13.00 -16.19 -6.26
C ASN A 49 11.65 -16.93 -6.01
N LYS A 50 10.57 -16.21 -5.71
CA LYS A 50 9.18 -16.74 -5.73
C LYS A 50 8.51 -16.56 -7.09
N ASP A 51 9.16 -15.93 -8.04
CA ASP A 51 8.61 -15.40 -9.30
C ASP A 51 8.15 -16.45 -10.33
N THR A 52 8.27 -17.72 -10.06
CA THR A 52 7.79 -18.78 -10.96
C THR A 52 6.28 -18.98 -10.91
N PHE A 53 5.57 -18.40 -9.93
CA PHE A 53 4.13 -18.64 -9.73
C PHE A 53 3.25 -17.38 -9.72
N LEU A 54 3.81 -16.16 -9.65
CA LEU A 54 3.01 -14.93 -9.62
C LEU A 54 2.73 -14.41 -11.04
N GLY A 55 1.47 -14.05 -11.30
CA GLY A 55 1.04 -13.39 -12.53
C GLY A 55 1.66 -11.99 -12.69
N THR A 56 1.56 -11.42 -13.89
CA THR A 56 2.02 -10.04 -14.13
C THR A 56 1.26 -9.02 -13.28
N ASP A 57 -0.02 -9.26 -13.02
CA ASP A 57 -0.90 -8.46 -12.19
C ASP A 57 -0.45 -8.43 -10.73
N ASP A 58 -0.13 -9.59 -10.15
CA ASP A 58 0.36 -9.70 -8.77
C ASP A 58 1.69 -8.95 -8.60
N ARG A 59 2.62 -9.09 -9.54
CA ARG A 59 3.91 -8.39 -9.52
C ARG A 59 3.74 -6.88 -9.62
N VAL A 60 2.82 -6.42 -10.46
CA VAL A 60 2.49 -5.00 -10.59
C VAL A 60 1.82 -4.50 -9.31
N TYR A 61 0.93 -5.27 -8.72
CA TYR A 61 0.28 -4.94 -7.46
C TYR A 61 1.30 -4.79 -6.32
N ASP A 62 2.20 -5.75 -6.15
CA ASP A 62 3.26 -5.71 -5.14
C ASP A 62 4.18 -4.50 -5.30
N TYR A 63 4.54 -4.18 -6.55
CA TYR A 63 5.33 -2.99 -6.84
C TYR A 63 4.58 -1.69 -6.48
N LEU A 64 3.29 -1.60 -6.81
CA LEU A 64 2.48 -0.42 -6.53
C LEU A 64 2.28 -0.19 -5.02
N LEU A 65 2.24 -1.26 -4.21
CA LEU A 65 2.18 -1.14 -2.74
C LEU A 65 3.39 -0.41 -2.14
N SER A 66 4.53 -0.45 -2.82
CA SER A 66 5.76 0.22 -2.36
C SER A 66 5.85 1.68 -2.76
N LEU A 67 4.86 2.20 -3.50
CA LEU A 67 4.88 3.56 -4.06
C LEU A 67 3.87 4.47 -3.36
N LEU A 68 4.22 5.75 -3.29
CA LEU A 68 3.24 6.78 -2.96
C LEU A 68 2.16 6.88 -4.06
N PRO A 69 0.92 7.30 -3.73
CA PRO A 69 -0.18 7.36 -4.71
C PRO A 69 0.13 8.15 -5.98
N GLU A 70 0.90 9.23 -5.90
CA GLU A 70 1.32 10.05 -7.04
C GLU A 70 2.36 9.37 -7.93
N GLU A 71 3.11 8.41 -7.38
CA GLU A 71 4.11 7.62 -8.11
C GLU A 71 3.50 6.40 -8.82
N GLN A 72 2.26 6.02 -8.47
CA GLN A 72 1.52 4.88 -9.03
C GLN A 72 1.05 5.16 -10.46
N VAL A 73 1.99 5.46 -11.35
CA VAL A 73 1.75 5.77 -12.75
C VAL A 73 2.36 4.71 -13.67
N ILE A 74 1.68 4.43 -14.78
CA ILE A 74 2.08 3.38 -15.72
C ILE A 74 3.51 3.57 -16.24
N LYS A 75 3.98 4.81 -16.35
CA LYS A 75 5.34 5.14 -16.78
C LYS A 75 6.38 4.57 -15.82
N ASN A 76 6.21 4.80 -14.53
CA ASN A 76 7.14 4.32 -13.49
C ASN A 76 7.17 2.79 -13.45
N THR A 77 6.00 2.16 -13.58
CA THR A 77 5.88 0.69 -13.64
C THR A 77 6.58 0.11 -14.86
N CYS A 78 6.44 0.73 -16.03
CA CYS A 78 7.15 0.30 -17.24
C CYS A 78 8.68 0.41 -17.09
N LEU A 79 9.16 1.48 -16.46
CA LEU A 79 10.58 1.68 -16.19
C LEU A 79 11.10 0.62 -15.22
N TYR A 80 10.39 0.37 -14.12
CA TYR A 80 10.77 -0.62 -13.11
C TYR A 80 10.89 -2.04 -13.68
N PHE A 81 9.90 -2.48 -14.48
CA PHE A 81 9.92 -3.80 -15.11
C PHE A 81 10.71 -3.86 -16.42
N ASN A 82 11.32 -2.77 -16.85
CA ASN A 82 12.04 -2.64 -18.12
C ASN A 82 11.24 -3.17 -19.33
N ILE A 83 9.97 -2.80 -19.42
CA ILE A 83 9.07 -3.19 -20.51
C ILE A 83 8.35 -1.99 -21.11
N SER A 84 7.93 -2.11 -22.36
CA SER A 84 7.12 -1.07 -23.00
C SER A 84 5.70 -1.03 -22.42
N ARG A 85 5.05 0.14 -22.53
CA ARG A 85 3.65 0.32 -22.13
C ARG A 85 2.71 -0.67 -22.85
N SER A 86 2.92 -0.90 -24.12
CA SER A 86 2.12 -1.86 -24.90
C SER A 86 2.31 -3.29 -24.41
N THR A 87 3.53 -3.66 -24.03
CA THR A 87 3.83 -4.98 -23.43
C THR A 87 3.11 -5.15 -22.09
N LEU A 88 3.19 -4.15 -21.20
CA LEU A 88 2.50 -4.19 -19.91
C LEU A 88 0.99 -4.34 -20.10
N ILE A 89 0.36 -3.49 -20.92
CA ILE A 89 -1.08 -3.54 -21.18
C ILE A 89 -1.49 -4.91 -21.72
N ARG A 90 -0.74 -5.46 -22.69
CA ARG A 90 -1.00 -6.78 -23.27
C ARG A 90 -0.92 -7.89 -22.22
N ARG A 91 0.07 -7.84 -21.33
CA ARG A 91 0.22 -8.83 -20.23
C ARG A 91 -0.92 -8.74 -19.23
N LEU A 92 -1.27 -7.53 -18.78
CA LEU A 92 -2.39 -7.33 -17.85
C LEU A 92 -3.73 -7.75 -18.44
N LYS A 93 -3.93 -7.53 -19.75
CA LYS A 93 -5.13 -8.03 -20.45
C LYS A 93 -5.23 -9.55 -20.41
N LYS A 94 -4.12 -10.30 -20.46
CA LYS A 94 -4.11 -11.76 -20.30
C LYS A 94 -4.52 -12.19 -18.90
N CYS A 95 -4.27 -11.35 -17.89
CA CYS A 95 -4.73 -11.55 -16.50
C CYS A 95 -6.16 -11.01 -16.27
N ASN A 96 -6.91 -10.67 -17.34
CA ASN A 96 -8.25 -10.09 -17.28
C ASN A 96 -8.36 -8.82 -16.43
N THR A 97 -7.30 -8.03 -16.35
CA THR A 97 -7.26 -6.79 -15.58
C THR A 97 -6.63 -5.63 -16.36
N THR A 98 -6.63 -4.46 -15.76
CA THR A 98 -6.00 -3.23 -16.28
C THR A 98 -5.13 -2.61 -15.22
N PHE A 99 -4.13 -1.82 -15.64
CA PHE A 99 -3.29 -1.06 -14.71
C PHE A 99 -4.12 -0.19 -13.75
N LYS A 100 -5.16 0.47 -14.25
CA LYS A 100 -6.06 1.29 -13.44
C LYS A 100 -6.79 0.48 -12.38
N ASN A 101 -7.21 -0.73 -12.70
CA ASN A 101 -7.86 -1.62 -11.73
C ASN A 101 -6.88 -2.02 -10.62
N ILE A 102 -5.64 -2.39 -10.97
CA ILE A 102 -4.63 -2.78 -9.97
C ILE A 102 -4.31 -1.59 -9.04
N VAL A 103 -4.14 -0.38 -9.58
CA VAL A 103 -3.96 0.83 -8.76
C VAL A 103 -5.14 1.03 -7.81
N ARG A 104 -6.37 0.85 -8.30
CA ARG A 104 -7.57 0.97 -7.46
C ARG A 104 -7.59 -0.08 -6.35
N GLU A 105 -7.33 -1.35 -6.68
CA GLU A 105 -7.27 -2.45 -5.71
C GLU A 105 -6.24 -2.17 -4.62
N CYS A 106 -5.01 -1.83 -5.02
CA CYS A 106 -3.94 -1.49 -4.11
C CYS A 106 -4.33 -0.35 -3.14
N ARG A 107 -4.89 0.75 -3.65
CA ARG A 107 -5.33 1.88 -2.83
C ARG A 107 -6.46 1.53 -1.86
N MET A 108 -7.38 0.67 -2.27
CA MET A 108 -8.47 0.21 -1.40
C MET A 108 -7.96 -0.69 -0.27
N ASP A 109 -6.97 -1.56 -0.55
CA ASP A 109 -6.38 -2.42 0.47
C ASP A 109 -5.61 -1.60 1.51
N VAL A 110 -4.82 -0.63 1.07
CA VAL A 110 -4.12 0.31 1.96
C VAL A 110 -5.13 1.13 2.79
N ALA A 111 -6.21 1.62 2.17
CA ALA A 111 -7.25 2.35 2.90
C ALA A 111 -7.91 1.51 3.98
N LYS A 112 -8.24 0.25 3.68
CA LYS A 112 -8.82 -0.68 4.65
C LYS A 112 -7.88 -0.92 5.83
N GLU A 113 -6.61 -1.17 5.57
CA GLU A 113 -5.60 -1.35 6.61
C GLU A 113 -5.49 -0.11 7.52
N ILE A 114 -5.45 1.10 6.92
CA ILE A 114 -5.41 2.35 7.68
C ILE A 114 -6.67 2.49 8.55
N ILE A 115 -7.86 2.24 8.01
CA ILE A 115 -9.11 2.33 8.77
C ILE A 115 -9.12 1.32 9.93
N GLU A 116 -8.63 0.11 9.72
CA GLU A 116 -8.62 -0.95 10.73
C GLU A 116 -7.57 -0.73 11.83
N THR A 117 -6.46 -0.09 11.50
CA THR A 117 -5.32 0.04 12.42
C THR A 117 -5.13 1.44 13.01
N LYS A 118 -5.70 2.45 12.36
CA LYS A 118 -5.54 3.87 12.74
C LYS A 118 -6.92 4.49 12.90
N ASN A 119 -7.13 5.16 14.02
CA ASN A 119 -8.37 5.93 14.24
C ASN A 119 -8.27 7.31 13.55
N LEU A 120 -8.26 7.29 12.20
CA LEU A 120 -8.17 8.49 11.37
C LEU A 120 -9.53 8.84 10.76
N ASP A 121 -9.73 10.12 10.49
CA ASP A 121 -10.90 10.60 9.76
C ASP A 121 -10.92 10.03 8.33
N ILE A 122 -12.08 9.58 7.86
CA ILE A 122 -12.23 8.94 6.55
C ILE A 122 -11.88 9.88 5.40
N ASP A 123 -12.08 11.18 5.58
CA ASP A 123 -11.69 12.18 4.59
C ASP A 123 -10.18 12.24 4.44
N TYR A 124 -9.47 12.17 5.56
CA TYR A 124 -8.02 12.13 5.58
C TYR A 124 -7.49 10.82 4.97
N VAL A 125 -8.09 9.67 5.30
CA VAL A 125 -7.75 8.38 4.66
C VAL A 125 -7.92 8.46 3.15
N SER A 126 -9.04 9.01 2.66
CA SER A 126 -9.29 9.20 1.23
C SER A 126 -8.17 9.99 0.54
N MET A 127 -7.69 11.07 1.16
CA MET A 127 -6.58 11.88 0.65
C MET A 127 -5.25 11.11 0.65
N ILE A 128 -4.91 10.42 1.74
CA ILE A 128 -3.67 9.64 1.87
C ILE A 128 -3.56 8.61 0.75
N VAL A 129 -4.66 7.92 0.41
CA VAL A 129 -4.66 6.92 -0.67
C VAL A 129 -4.88 7.52 -2.06
N GLY A 130 -4.78 8.85 -2.20
CA GLY A 130 -4.72 9.56 -3.48
C GLY A 130 -6.07 9.79 -4.16
N TYR A 131 -7.16 9.94 -3.41
CA TYR A 131 -8.47 10.33 -3.94
C TYR A 131 -8.81 11.77 -3.61
N GLN A 132 -9.14 12.54 -4.64
CA GLN A 132 -9.67 13.91 -4.51
C GLN A 132 -11.17 13.94 -4.27
N SER A 133 -11.90 12.86 -4.59
CA SER A 133 -13.35 12.74 -4.47
C SER A 133 -13.71 11.65 -3.47
N LYS A 134 -14.27 12.06 -2.33
CA LYS A 134 -14.79 11.17 -1.28
C LYS A 134 -15.84 10.19 -1.83
N SER A 135 -16.75 10.67 -2.68
CA SER A 135 -17.80 9.82 -3.27
C SER A 135 -17.20 8.70 -4.11
N LYS A 136 -16.18 9.00 -4.94
CA LYS A 136 -15.49 7.97 -5.72
C LYS A 136 -14.76 6.98 -4.82
N PHE A 137 -14.08 7.47 -3.78
CA PHE A 137 -13.41 6.63 -2.80
C PHE A 137 -14.40 5.68 -2.12
N SER A 138 -15.48 6.22 -1.54
CA SER A 138 -16.49 5.43 -0.83
C SER A 138 -17.17 4.41 -1.75
N ASN A 139 -17.47 4.77 -3.00
CA ASN A 139 -18.05 3.85 -3.97
C ASN A 139 -17.11 2.69 -4.28
N TYR A 140 -15.82 2.96 -4.58
CA TYR A 140 -14.85 1.90 -4.86
C TYR A 140 -14.58 1.01 -3.65
N PHE A 141 -14.59 1.59 -2.46
CA PHE A 141 -14.44 0.84 -1.22
C PHE A 141 -15.62 -0.09 -0.99
N PHE A 142 -16.85 0.43 -1.17
CA PHE A 142 -18.06 -0.38 -1.08
C PHE A 142 -18.14 -1.47 -2.15
N GLU A 143 -17.77 -1.16 -3.41
CA GLU A 143 -17.69 -2.16 -4.49
C GLU A 143 -16.78 -3.34 -4.11
N LYS A 144 -15.67 -3.06 -3.42
CA LYS A 144 -14.69 -4.08 -3.05
C LYS A 144 -15.05 -4.85 -1.79
N TYR A 145 -15.54 -4.17 -0.75
CA TYR A 145 -15.71 -4.75 0.59
C TYR A 145 -17.16 -4.94 1.03
N GLY A 146 -18.13 -4.46 0.27
CA GLY A 146 -19.56 -4.55 0.60
C GLY A 146 -19.99 -3.66 1.78
N VAL A 147 -19.08 -2.86 2.33
CA VAL A 147 -19.34 -1.89 3.42
C VAL A 147 -18.69 -0.56 3.07
N THR A 148 -19.26 0.53 3.57
CA THR A 148 -18.62 1.84 3.40
C THR A 148 -17.43 2.03 4.36
N PRO A 149 -16.48 2.93 4.05
CA PRO A 149 -15.38 3.25 4.96
C PRO A 149 -15.86 3.67 6.36
N MET A 150 -16.96 4.43 6.42
CA MET A 150 -17.54 4.92 7.68
C MET A 150 -18.18 3.79 8.50
N GLU A 151 -18.89 2.87 7.86
CA GLU A 151 -19.45 1.68 8.53
C GLU A 151 -18.36 0.79 9.10
N LEU A 152 -17.26 0.57 8.36
CA LEU A 152 -16.12 -0.20 8.84
C LEU A 152 -15.51 0.46 10.09
N SER A 153 -15.21 1.75 10.04
CA SER A 153 -14.68 2.51 11.19
C SER A 153 -15.64 2.50 12.39
N GLY A 154 -16.94 2.70 12.18
CA GLY A 154 -17.95 2.68 13.25
C GLY A 154 -18.10 1.30 13.93
N ASN A 155 -17.99 0.22 13.17
CA ASN A 155 -18.04 -1.13 13.71
C ASN A 155 -16.83 -1.46 14.59
N LEU A 156 -15.67 -0.96 14.25
CA LEU A 156 -14.44 -1.12 15.05
C LEU A 156 -14.55 -0.37 16.38
N ASN A 157 -15.02 0.87 16.37
CA ASN A 157 -15.19 1.67 17.58
C ASN A 157 -16.15 0.99 18.56
N LYS A 158 -17.28 0.45 18.12
CA LYS A 158 -18.20 -0.33 18.95
C LYS A 158 -17.56 -1.58 19.55
N LYS A 159 -16.68 -2.26 18.81
CA LYS A 159 -15.98 -3.45 19.28
C LYS A 159 -15.00 -3.13 20.40
N TYR A 160 -14.34 -1.98 20.33
CA TYR A 160 -13.40 -1.56 21.40
C TYR A 160 -14.11 -1.05 22.65
N GLU A 161 -15.29 -0.42 22.55
CA GLU A 161 -16.10 -0.01 23.70
C GLU A 161 -16.58 -1.20 24.53
N VAL A 162 -16.91 -2.33 23.89
CA VAL A 162 -17.35 -3.56 24.59
C VAL A 162 -16.21 -4.27 25.34
N ILE A 163 -14.94 -4.05 24.95
CA ILE A 163 -13.79 -4.71 25.59
C ILE A 163 -13.34 -3.95 26.86
N ILE A 164 -13.76 -2.70 27.03
CA ILE A 164 -13.36 -1.82 28.15
C ILE A 164 -14.37 -1.89 29.34
N LEU A 165 -15.51 -2.54 29.16
CA LEU A 165 -16.53 -2.79 30.19
C LEU A 165 -16.37 -4.20 30.77
#